data_9e2a8f6aac22fbe7e226ea5ef84f88e4
#
_entry.id   9e2a8f6aac22fbe7e226ea5ef84f88e4
#
_cell.length_a   1.000
_cell.length_b   1.000
_cell.length_c   1.000
_cell.angle_alpha   90.00
_cell.angle_beta   90.00
_cell.angle_gamma   90.00
#
_symmetry.space_group_name_H-M   'P 1'
#
loop_
_entity.id
_entity.type
_entity.pdbx_description
1 polymer ?
#
loop_
_entity_poly.entity_id
_entity_poly.type
_entity_poly.pdbx_seq_one_letter_code
_entity_poly.pdbx_strand_id
1 'polypeptide(L)'
;MKYISAQEAANKWGLTVRRVQDLCKNHAIDGAVRWGRGWMIPDDANRPTDRRKKQQEEKAVSIAILPRKNPAIIFSNIYNTPGSADSVADNMTDRPVAAKLFRAQIAFCRGDLVTCRQITQSLLALPRGHDLQIGCGVILGLCAICEGDQALWKEAKKQIATAHCKDERDRLAVDFWLAALECELREVGTFPDWFAMGQFDILPGDSFPVARYYYLRFLNLMGKEYAMGHRGTPDAQSKMEVLSYVAEPLIAQSKKEGALISEAYQRLITASSYHDLGNDAMAVRHLDIAIDLLLPDKLYMLLAEYRRQLDFLMDERISRKDPSAVAKVKNLNRRFLSGWTVLQKDVRGKAISNELTTREREAAKLAAFGLSNNEIADRLNISLNTVKQSLRIAMDKTGAERRSDLSKYI
;
A
#
# COMPACT_ATOMS: atom_id res chain seq x y z
N MET A 1 1.98 -35.16 44.11
CA MET A 1 2.95 -34.83 43.07
C MET A 1 3.93 -35.96 42.95
N LYS A 2 4.19 -36.44 41.75
CA LYS A 2 5.17 -37.50 41.49
C LYS A 2 6.52 -36.81 41.17
N TYR A 3 7.61 -37.30 41.74
CA TYR A 3 8.94 -36.74 41.55
C TYR A 3 9.83 -37.77 40.85
N ILE A 4 10.72 -37.27 40.00
CA ILE A 4 11.73 -38.06 39.29
C ILE A 4 13.13 -37.62 39.74
N SER A 5 14.13 -38.49 39.59
CA SER A 5 15.55 -38.17 39.87
C SER A 5 16.15 -37.28 38.78
N ALA A 6 17.30 -36.65 39.10
CA ALA A 6 18.06 -35.87 38.10
C ALA A 6 18.50 -36.75 36.90
N GLN A 7 18.71 -38.08 37.11
CA GLN A 7 19.05 -39.01 36.05
C GLN A 7 17.86 -39.26 35.12
N GLU A 8 16.66 -39.43 35.66
CA GLU A 8 15.45 -39.63 34.87
C GLU A 8 15.06 -38.38 34.11
N ALA A 9 15.18 -37.18 34.73
CA ALA A 9 14.97 -35.92 34.08
C ALA A 9 15.99 -35.65 32.93
N ALA A 10 17.26 -36.07 33.14
CA ALA A 10 18.29 -35.99 32.12
C ALA A 10 17.93 -36.83 30.89
N ASN A 11 17.47 -38.06 31.12
CA ASN A 11 17.01 -38.95 30.04
C ASN A 11 15.77 -38.40 29.34
N LYS A 12 14.79 -37.86 30.07
CA LYS A 12 13.56 -37.29 29.56
C LYS A 12 13.79 -36.07 28.69
N TRP A 13 14.78 -35.23 29.03
CA TRP A 13 15.07 -33.96 28.36
C TRP A 13 16.23 -34.02 27.36
N GLY A 14 16.93 -35.16 27.23
CA GLY A 14 18.09 -35.29 26.39
C GLY A 14 19.26 -34.41 26.86
N LEU A 15 19.46 -34.30 28.18
CA LEU A 15 20.52 -33.53 28.82
C LEU A 15 21.47 -34.45 29.59
N THR A 16 22.64 -33.93 29.94
CA THR A 16 23.52 -34.61 30.90
C THR A 16 23.01 -34.43 32.33
N VAL A 17 23.24 -35.41 33.22
CA VAL A 17 22.85 -35.32 34.61
C VAL A 17 23.47 -34.11 35.32
N ARG A 18 24.72 -33.82 35.00
CA ARG A 18 25.45 -32.62 35.50
C ARG A 18 24.69 -31.33 35.10
N ARG A 19 24.21 -31.25 33.86
CA ARG A 19 23.46 -30.08 33.39
C ARG A 19 22.13 -29.92 34.12
N VAL A 20 21.40 -31.01 34.39
CA VAL A 20 20.15 -30.99 35.14
C VAL A 20 20.43 -30.55 36.61
N GLN A 21 21.48 -31.06 37.24
CA GLN A 21 21.89 -30.64 38.60
C GLN A 21 22.25 -29.14 38.67
N ASP A 22 22.94 -28.61 37.65
CA ASP A 22 23.26 -27.18 37.56
C ASP A 22 21.98 -26.32 37.36
N LEU A 23 21.02 -26.79 36.60
CA LEU A 23 19.72 -26.13 36.45
C LEU A 23 18.93 -26.12 37.78
N CYS A 24 18.98 -27.20 38.54
CA CYS A 24 18.36 -27.25 39.88
C CYS A 24 19.07 -26.29 40.85
N LYS A 25 20.40 -26.26 40.86
CA LYS A 25 21.18 -25.35 41.73
C LYS A 25 20.86 -23.88 41.43
N ASN A 26 20.60 -23.55 40.17
CA ASN A 26 20.30 -22.19 39.74
C ASN A 26 18.79 -21.87 39.79
N HIS A 27 17.99 -22.68 40.44
CA HIS A 27 16.52 -22.52 40.55
C HIS A 27 15.82 -22.35 39.19
N ALA A 28 16.34 -22.97 38.14
CA ALA A 28 15.79 -22.89 36.78
C ALA A 28 14.72 -23.96 36.50
N ILE A 29 14.46 -24.83 37.46
CA ILE A 29 13.42 -25.88 37.42
C ILE A 29 12.46 -25.63 38.56
N ASP A 30 11.23 -25.21 38.26
CA ASP A 30 10.22 -24.94 39.29
C ASP A 30 9.87 -26.21 40.04
N GLY A 31 9.76 -26.12 41.35
CA GLY A 31 9.43 -27.23 42.23
C GLY A 31 10.53 -28.27 42.43
N ALA A 32 11.73 -28.07 41.88
CA ALA A 32 12.88 -28.94 42.19
C ALA A 32 13.36 -28.75 43.64
N VAL A 33 13.43 -29.86 44.39
CA VAL A 33 13.87 -29.83 45.79
C VAL A 33 15.07 -30.72 46.00
N ARG A 34 15.94 -30.35 46.94
CA ARG A 34 17.09 -31.16 47.31
C ARG A 34 16.72 -32.23 48.31
N TRP A 35 17.02 -33.47 47.98
CA TRP A 35 16.75 -34.62 48.86
C TRP A 35 18.01 -35.43 49.06
N GLY A 36 18.58 -35.34 50.24
CA GLY A 36 19.87 -35.96 50.55
C GLY A 36 21.00 -35.44 49.66
N ARG A 37 21.69 -36.35 48.96
CA ARG A 37 22.76 -36.02 48.01
C ARG A 37 22.27 -35.74 46.57
N GLY A 38 20.96 -35.92 46.30
CA GLY A 38 20.35 -35.78 44.96
C GLY A 38 19.36 -34.63 44.85
N TRP A 39 18.77 -34.50 43.64
CA TRP A 39 17.67 -33.61 43.35
C TRP A 39 16.41 -34.41 42.99
N MET A 40 15.29 -33.98 43.51
CA MET A 40 13.95 -34.46 43.18
C MET A 40 13.25 -33.41 42.35
N ILE A 41 12.81 -33.77 41.18
CA ILE A 41 12.24 -32.87 40.17
C ILE A 41 10.79 -33.31 39.94
N PRO A 42 9.79 -32.38 39.91
CA PRO A 42 8.42 -32.77 39.57
C PRO A 42 8.40 -33.44 38.19
N ASP A 43 7.63 -34.55 38.08
CA ASP A 43 7.56 -35.32 36.84
C ASP A 43 6.91 -34.51 35.67
N ASP A 44 6.07 -33.53 36.02
CA ASP A 44 5.42 -32.58 35.10
C ASP A 44 6.26 -31.33 34.80
N ALA A 45 7.47 -31.19 35.37
CA ALA A 45 8.34 -30.05 35.10
C ALA A 45 8.77 -30.06 33.64
N ASN A 46 8.70 -28.86 33.03
CA ASN A 46 9.16 -28.61 31.66
C ASN A 46 10.69 -28.46 31.60
N ARG A 47 11.28 -28.91 30.49
CA ARG A 47 12.69 -28.67 30.20
C ARG A 47 12.98 -27.17 30.18
N PRO A 48 13.88 -26.62 31.03
CA PRO A 48 14.26 -25.22 30.96
C PRO A 48 14.92 -24.88 29.63
N THR A 49 14.50 -23.78 29.03
CA THR A 49 15.10 -23.27 27.80
C THR A 49 16.48 -22.69 28.05
N ASP A 50 17.41 -22.89 27.11
CA ASP A 50 18.77 -22.31 27.23
C ASP A 50 18.69 -20.78 27.13
N ARG A 51 18.95 -20.08 28.25
CA ARG A 51 18.93 -18.61 28.32
C ARG A 51 19.80 -17.94 27.27
N ARG A 52 20.92 -18.56 26.88
CA ARG A 52 21.81 -18.02 25.85
C ARG A 52 21.18 -18.08 24.48
N LYS A 53 20.51 -19.20 24.15
CA LYS A 53 19.79 -19.38 22.88
C LYS A 53 18.60 -18.45 22.81
N LYS A 54 17.85 -18.33 23.93
CA LYS A 54 16.74 -17.38 24.04
C LYS A 54 17.21 -15.93 23.93
N GLN A 55 18.34 -15.54 24.56
CA GLN A 55 18.91 -14.20 24.41
C GLN A 55 19.44 -13.92 23.02
N GLN A 56 20.00 -14.93 22.32
CA GLN A 56 20.41 -14.77 20.92
C GLN A 56 19.20 -14.66 19.97
N GLU A 57 18.17 -15.45 20.21
CA GLU A 57 16.90 -15.36 19.48
C GLU A 57 16.19 -14.03 19.75
N GLU A 58 16.13 -13.59 21.02
CA GLU A 58 15.58 -12.27 21.40
C GLU A 58 16.40 -11.11 20.82
N LYS A 59 17.72 -11.23 20.75
CA LYS A 59 18.60 -10.22 20.16
C LYS A 59 18.50 -10.19 18.63
N ALA A 60 18.36 -11.35 17.97
CA ALA A 60 18.10 -11.46 16.54
C ALA A 60 16.70 -10.94 16.20
N VAL A 61 15.69 -11.24 17.02
CA VAL A 61 14.33 -10.72 16.91
C VAL A 61 14.31 -9.20 17.14
N SER A 62 15.09 -8.68 18.12
CA SER A 62 15.23 -7.24 18.37
C SER A 62 15.80 -6.47 17.16
N ILE A 63 16.67 -7.09 16.36
CA ILE A 63 17.23 -6.47 15.15
C ILE A 63 16.20 -6.44 14.01
N ALA A 64 15.28 -7.39 13.97
CA ALA A 64 14.27 -7.53 12.93
C ALA A 64 12.93 -6.86 13.27
N ILE A 65 12.70 -6.51 14.52
CA ILE A 65 11.50 -5.79 14.95
C ILE A 65 11.70 -4.30 14.64
N LEU A 66 10.90 -3.79 13.70
CA LEU A 66 10.67 -2.35 13.64
C LEU A 66 10.01 -1.95 14.96
N PRO A 67 10.48 -0.89 15.66
CA PRO A 67 9.71 -0.33 16.77
C PRO A 67 8.29 -0.07 16.23
N ARG A 68 7.23 -0.34 17.01
CA ARG A 68 5.80 -0.21 16.61
C ARG A 68 5.55 1.11 15.90
N LYS A 69 5.78 1.11 14.62
CA LYS A 69 5.74 2.24 13.71
C LYS A 69 5.14 1.74 12.40
N ASN A 70 4.62 2.67 11.66
CA ASN A 70 4.04 2.43 10.36
C ASN A 70 4.91 1.47 9.49
N PRO A 71 4.41 0.30 9.08
CA PRO A 71 5.13 -0.61 8.19
C PRO A 71 5.40 -0.01 6.81
N ALA A 72 4.63 0.99 6.41
CA ALA A 72 4.89 1.79 5.21
C ALA A 72 5.74 3.03 5.58
N ILE A 73 6.99 2.82 5.93
CA ILE A 73 7.93 3.84 6.45
C ILE A 73 8.02 5.06 5.54
N ILE A 74 7.94 4.85 4.23
CA ILE A 74 7.99 5.92 3.22
C ILE A 74 6.88 6.98 3.40
N PHE A 75 5.75 6.63 4.03
CA PHE A 75 4.66 7.56 4.31
C PHE A 75 4.86 8.38 5.58
N SER A 76 5.89 8.07 6.39
CA SER A 76 6.19 8.83 7.59
C SER A 76 6.98 10.10 7.29
N ASN A 77 7.18 10.93 8.30
CA ASN A 77 7.96 12.18 8.21
C ASN A 77 9.48 11.96 8.08
N ILE A 78 9.93 10.74 8.05
CA ILE A 78 11.36 10.42 7.88
C ILE A 78 11.87 10.82 6.49
N TYR A 79 10.96 10.82 5.52
CA TYR A 79 11.19 11.26 4.15
C TYR A 79 10.35 12.51 3.88
N ASN A 80 10.94 13.69 4.07
CA ASN A 80 10.26 14.98 4.06
C ASN A 80 10.80 15.99 3.04
N THR A 81 11.90 15.66 2.37
CA THR A 81 12.57 16.57 1.42
C THR A 81 12.71 15.88 0.07
N PRO A 82 12.17 16.47 -1.01
CA PRO A 82 12.39 15.95 -2.36
C PRO A 82 13.88 15.86 -2.71
N GLY A 83 14.28 14.79 -3.38
CA GLY A 83 15.68 14.54 -3.75
C GLY A 83 16.52 13.89 -2.64
N SER A 84 15.94 13.57 -1.48
CA SER A 84 16.68 13.01 -0.34
C SER A 84 16.50 11.51 -0.09
N ALA A 85 15.77 10.80 -0.94
CA ALA A 85 15.39 9.40 -0.67
C ALA A 85 16.59 8.48 -0.37
N ASP A 86 17.67 8.59 -1.12
CA ASP A 86 18.86 7.75 -0.92
C ASP A 86 19.59 8.14 0.37
N SER A 87 19.77 9.43 0.65
CA SER A 87 20.40 9.92 1.87
C SER A 87 19.61 9.57 3.14
N VAL A 88 18.28 9.57 3.07
CA VAL A 88 17.42 9.11 4.18
C VAL A 88 17.72 7.66 4.52
N ALA A 89 17.81 6.78 3.52
CA ALA A 89 18.13 5.36 3.72
C ALA A 89 19.54 5.16 4.30
N ASP A 90 20.50 5.96 3.85
CA ASP A 90 21.89 5.87 4.30
C ASP A 90 22.08 6.39 5.74
N ASN A 91 21.27 7.35 6.15
CA ASN A 91 21.31 7.91 7.50
C ASN A 91 20.62 7.01 8.57
N MET A 92 19.90 5.95 8.17
CA MET A 92 19.29 4.98 9.09
C MET A 92 20.30 3.92 9.59
N THR A 93 21.50 4.31 10.01
CA THR A 93 22.58 3.38 10.39
C THR A 93 22.26 2.57 11.65
N ASP A 94 21.50 3.15 12.58
CA ASP A 94 21.03 2.52 13.80
C ASP A 94 19.82 1.56 13.59
N ARG A 95 19.20 1.60 12.43
CA ARG A 95 17.99 0.85 12.07
C ARG A 95 18.10 0.14 10.71
N PRO A 96 19.04 -0.84 10.57
CA PRO A 96 19.36 -1.44 9.27
C PRO A 96 18.18 -2.17 8.61
N VAL A 97 17.29 -2.76 9.40
CA VAL A 97 16.07 -3.42 8.87
C VAL A 97 15.08 -2.38 8.33
N ALA A 98 14.88 -1.27 9.06
CA ALA A 98 14.03 -0.17 8.60
C ALA A 98 14.61 0.49 7.33
N ALA A 99 15.94 0.68 7.27
CA ALA A 99 16.62 1.19 6.09
C ALA A 99 16.41 0.29 4.87
N LYS A 100 16.52 -1.03 5.04
CA LYS A 100 16.23 -2.00 3.97
C LYS A 100 14.78 -1.94 3.51
N LEU A 101 13.82 -1.90 4.46
CA LEU A 101 12.40 -1.80 4.13
C LEU A 101 12.10 -0.49 3.38
N PHE A 102 12.66 0.62 3.83
CA PHE A 102 12.55 1.91 3.15
C PHE A 102 13.13 1.85 1.72
N ARG A 103 14.32 1.25 1.53
CA ARG A 103 14.90 1.06 0.20
C ARG A 103 14.03 0.20 -0.72
N ALA A 104 13.38 -0.85 -0.19
CA ALA A 104 12.43 -1.65 -0.96
C ALA A 104 11.22 -0.81 -1.41
N GLN A 105 10.68 0.02 -0.52
CA GLN A 105 9.57 0.92 -0.82
C GLN A 105 9.96 1.98 -1.85
N ILE A 106 11.14 2.59 -1.75
CA ILE A 106 11.66 3.53 -2.75
C ILE A 106 11.89 2.84 -4.10
N ALA A 107 12.44 1.63 -4.11
CA ALA A 107 12.63 0.87 -5.36
C ALA A 107 11.28 0.63 -6.06
N PHE A 108 10.23 0.26 -5.32
CA PHE A 108 8.87 0.17 -5.86
C PHE A 108 8.42 1.51 -6.45
N CYS A 109 8.55 2.60 -5.71
CA CYS A 109 8.12 3.93 -6.16
C CYS A 109 8.88 4.41 -7.42
N ARG A 110 10.12 3.96 -7.60
CA ARG A 110 10.91 4.20 -8.82
C ARG A 110 10.50 3.29 -9.98
N GLY A 111 9.74 2.22 -9.72
CA GLY A 111 9.34 1.21 -10.69
C GLY A 111 10.38 0.10 -10.89
N ASP A 112 11.38 0.01 -10.02
CA ASP A 112 12.37 -1.07 -10.00
C ASP A 112 11.85 -2.25 -9.16
N LEU A 113 10.97 -3.04 -9.78
CA LEU A 113 10.34 -4.17 -9.11
C LEU A 113 11.31 -5.32 -8.83
N VAL A 114 12.41 -5.43 -9.59
CA VAL A 114 13.42 -6.47 -9.40
C VAL A 114 14.16 -6.23 -8.09
N THR A 115 14.76 -5.05 -7.92
CA THR A 115 15.44 -4.66 -6.68
C THR A 115 14.47 -4.67 -5.49
N CYS A 116 13.26 -4.16 -5.68
CA CYS A 116 12.21 -4.18 -4.66
C CYS A 116 11.95 -5.59 -4.13
N ARG A 117 11.73 -6.57 -5.00
CA ARG A 117 11.48 -7.98 -4.63
C ARG A 117 12.69 -8.62 -3.97
N GLN A 118 13.91 -8.41 -4.50
CA GLN A 118 15.14 -8.96 -3.92
C GLN A 118 15.35 -8.49 -2.48
N ILE A 119 15.19 -7.19 -2.22
CA ILE A 119 15.31 -6.65 -0.87
C ILE A 119 14.21 -7.23 0.03
N THR A 120 12.95 -7.28 -0.44
CA THR A 120 11.82 -7.80 0.33
C THR A 120 12.02 -9.28 0.68
N GLN A 121 12.49 -10.10 -0.24
CA GLN A 121 12.83 -11.50 0.02
C GLN A 121 13.93 -11.64 1.08
N SER A 122 14.96 -10.80 1.04
CA SER A 122 16.02 -10.79 2.06
C SER A 122 15.48 -10.42 3.45
N LEU A 123 14.48 -9.55 3.52
CA LEU A 123 13.80 -9.18 4.77
C LEU A 123 12.92 -10.31 5.30
N LEU A 124 12.23 -11.03 4.41
CA LEU A 124 11.41 -12.18 4.78
C LEU A 124 12.20 -13.38 5.30
N ALA A 125 13.50 -13.45 5.02
CA ALA A 125 14.40 -14.45 5.59
C ALA A 125 14.80 -14.18 7.05
N LEU A 126 14.54 -12.96 7.56
CA LEU A 126 14.82 -12.58 8.95
C LEU A 126 13.69 -13.04 9.90
N PRO A 127 13.98 -13.19 11.21
CA PRO A 127 12.93 -13.32 12.23
C PRO A 127 11.97 -12.14 12.15
N ARG A 128 10.68 -12.41 11.99
CA ARG A 128 9.70 -11.40 11.61
C ARG A 128 8.95 -10.84 12.82
N GLY A 129 9.04 -9.54 13.03
CA GLY A 129 8.10 -8.81 13.86
C GLY A 129 6.84 -8.45 13.06
N HIS A 130 5.76 -8.11 13.75
CA HIS A 130 4.45 -7.73 13.20
C HIS A 130 4.56 -6.71 12.05
N ASP A 131 5.16 -5.56 12.32
CA ASP A 131 5.23 -4.46 11.35
C ASP A 131 6.10 -4.79 10.13
N LEU A 132 7.21 -5.54 10.33
CA LEU A 132 8.05 -5.96 9.21
C LEU A 132 7.30 -6.94 8.29
N GLN A 133 6.54 -7.87 8.87
CA GLN A 133 5.78 -8.84 8.10
C GLN A 133 4.68 -8.17 7.28
N ILE A 134 3.96 -7.22 7.88
CA ILE A 134 2.95 -6.41 7.18
C ILE A 134 3.63 -5.58 6.08
N GLY A 135 4.72 -4.87 6.38
CA GLY A 135 5.43 -4.04 5.39
C GLY A 135 5.91 -4.82 4.18
N CYS A 136 6.46 -6.02 4.40
CA CYS A 136 6.84 -6.93 3.31
C CYS A 136 5.62 -7.42 2.52
N GLY A 137 4.53 -7.77 3.21
CA GLY A 137 3.29 -8.20 2.56
C GLY A 137 2.70 -7.11 1.66
N VAL A 138 2.65 -5.87 2.13
CA VAL A 138 2.18 -4.72 1.33
C VAL A 138 3.02 -4.54 0.07
N ILE A 139 4.36 -4.55 0.20
CA ILE A 139 5.25 -4.40 -0.97
C ILE A 139 5.04 -5.55 -1.96
N LEU A 140 4.97 -6.79 -1.50
CA LEU A 140 4.71 -7.94 -2.37
C LEU A 140 3.37 -7.82 -3.10
N GLY A 141 2.33 -7.35 -2.41
CA GLY A 141 1.02 -7.11 -3.01
C GLY A 141 1.06 -6.03 -4.10
N LEU A 142 1.76 -4.93 -3.87
CA LEU A 142 1.95 -3.89 -4.88
C LEU A 142 2.76 -4.39 -6.08
N CYS A 143 3.79 -5.21 -5.86
CA CYS A 143 4.51 -5.88 -6.96
C CYS A 143 3.60 -6.84 -7.73
N ALA A 144 2.78 -7.63 -7.03
CA ALA A 144 1.82 -8.54 -7.64
C ALA A 144 0.84 -7.82 -8.55
N ILE A 145 0.36 -6.64 -8.14
CA ILE A 145 -0.52 -5.79 -8.97
C ILE A 145 0.18 -5.39 -10.26
N CYS A 146 1.43 -4.94 -10.20
CA CYS A 146 2.19 -4.53 -11.39
C CYS A 146 2.51 -5.68 -12.33
N GLU A 147 2.59 -6.90 -11.83
CA GLU A 147 2.99 -8.10 -12.58
C GLU A 147 1.78 -8.97 -12.99
N GLY A 148 0.61 -8.73 -12.40
CA GLY A 148 -0.57 -9.59 -12.60
C GLY A 148 -0.40 -10.98 -11.97
N ASP A 149 0.47 -11.10 -10.95
CA ASP A 149 0.83 -12.37 -10.34
C ASP A 149 -0.12 -12.74 -9.19
N GLN A 150 -1.06 -13.64 -9.48
CA GLN A 150 -2.05 -14.13 -8.52
C GLN A 150 -1.43 -14.92 -7.35
N ALA A 151 -0.37 -15.67 -7.60
CA ALA A 151 0.28 -16.45 -6.56
C ALA A 151 0.97 -15.52 -5.56
N LEU A 152 1.68 -14.50 -6.07
CA LEU A 152 2.31 -13.47 -5.27
C LEU A 152 1.28 -12.63 -4.50
N TRP A 153 0.13 -12.32 -5.11
CA TRP A 153 -0.97 -11.63 -4.46
C TRP A 153 -1.53 -12.41 -3.26
N LYS A 154 -1.78 -13.71 -3.44
CA LYS A 154 -2.23 -14.59 -2.34
C LYS A 154 -1.19 -14.67 -1.23
N GLU A 155 0.08 -14.80 -1.60
CA GLU A 155 1.18 -14.84 -0.62
C GLU A 155 1.30 -13.51 0.14
N ALA A 156 1.19 -12.37 -0.53
CA ALA A 156 1.19 -11.05 0.08
C ALA A 156 0.09 -10.88 1.13
N LYS A 157 -1.14 -11.26 0.80
CA LYS A 157 -2.28 -11.23 1.74
C LYS A 157 -2.05 -12.19 2.91
N LYS A 158 -1.52 -13.37 2.66
CA LYS A 158 -1.17 -14.33 3.71
C LYS A 158 -0.12 -13.77 4.66
N GLN A 159 0.92 -13.11 4.15
CA GLN A 159 1.94 -12.47 4.98
C GLN A 159 1.33 -11.44 5.93
N ILE A 160 0.40 -10.62 5.45
CA ILE A 160 -0.30 -9.63 6.29
C ILE A 160 -1.21 -10.34 7.30
N ALA A 161 -2.07 -11.25 6.84
CA ALA A 161 -3.07 -11.92 7.67
C ALA A 161 -2.48 -12.79 8.79
N THR A 162 -1.27 -13.32 8.59
CA THR A 162 -0.56 -14.16 9.57
C THR A 162 0.46 -13.38 10.40
N ALA A 163 0.48 -12.05 10.33
CA ALA A 163 1.34 -11.24 11.17
C ALA A 163 1.00 -11.46 12.66
N HIS A 164 2.06 -11.63 13.47
CA HIS A 164 1.88 -11.95 14.88
C HIS A 164 1.25 -10.77 15.63
N CYS A 165 0.01 -10.97 16.10
CA CYS A 165 -0.71 -9.98 16.89
C CYS A 165 -0.53 -10.24 18.39
N LYS A 166 -0.07 -9.23 19.13
CA LYS A 166 0.08 -9.29 20.60
C LYS A 166 -1.19 -8.83 21.32
N ASP A 167 -1.92 -7.93 20.71
CA ASP A 167 -3.11 -7.29 21.23
C ASP A 167 -4.11 -6.99 20.11
N GLU A 168 -5.24 -6.41 20.47
CA GLU A 168 -6.30 -6.06 19.53
C GLU A 168 -5.89 -4.94 18.56
N ARG A 169 -5.01 -4.01 18.96
CA ARG A 169 -4.49 -2.96 18.06
C ARG A 169 -3.68 -3.56 16.92
N ASP A 170 -2.87 -4.58 17.20
CA ASP A 170 -2.13 -5.30 16.16
C ASP A 170 -3.09 -5.94 15.17
N ARG A 171 -4.22 -6.50 15.65
CA ARG A 171 -5.26 -7.09 14.79
C ARG A 171 -5.94 -6.03 13.92
N LEU A 172 -6.33 -4.91 14.50
CA LEU A 172 -6.95 -3.81 13.77
C LEU A 172 -6.01 -3.22 12.71
N ALA A 173 -4.69 -3.20 12.99
CA ALA A 173 -3.69 -2.83 12.00
C ALA A 173 -3.62 -3.83 10.83
N VAL A 174 -3.70 -5.13 11.12
CA VAL A 174 -3.78 -6.18 10.07
C VAL A 174 -5.00 -5.98 9.20
N ASP A 175 -6.18 -5.78 9.80
CA ASP A 175 -7.44 -5.57 9.06
C ASP A 175 -7.36 -4.32 8.17
N PHE A 176 -6.80 -3.23 8.69
CA PHE A 176 -6.54 -2.02 7.91
C PHE A 176 -5.63 -2.27 6.70
N TRP A 177 -4.49 -2.96 6.91
CA TRP A 177 -3.53 -3.17 5.84
C TRP A 177 -4.01 -4.17 4.78
N LEU A 178 -4.83 -5.15 5.15
CA LEU A 178 -5.51 -6.02 4.19
C LEU A 178 -6.50 -5.21 3.35
N ALA A 179 -7.34 -4.39 4.00
CA ALA A 179 -8.29 -3.55 3.29
C ALA A 179 -7.58 -2.49 2.42
N ALA A 180 -6.50 -1.88 2.90
CA ALA A 180 -5.69 -0.94 2.14
C ALA A 180 -5.11 -1.58 0.87
N LEU A 181 -4.59 -2.81 0.98
CA LEU A 181 -4.08 -3.55 -0.17
C LEU A 181 -5.21 -3.89 -1.16
N GLU A 182 -6.37 -4.32 -0.69
CA GLU A 182 -7.55 -4.61 -1.54
C GLU A 182 -8.12 -3.36 -2.20
N CYS A 183 -8.02 -2.21 -1.54
CA CYS A 183 -8.38 -0.91 -2.09
C CYS A 183 -7.55 -0.55 -3.35
N GLU A 184 -6.34 -1.07 -3.50
CA GLU A 184 -5.56 -0.91 -4.73
C GLU A 184 -6.24 -1.57 -5.94
N LEU A 185 -7.01 -2.63 -5.72
CA LEU A 185 -7.88 -3.28 -6.70
C LEU A 185 -9.31 -2.72 -6.72
N ARG A 186 -9.55 -1.54 -6.13
CA ARG A 186 -10.85 -0.88 -5.98
C ARG A 186 -11.86 -1.65 -5.12
N GLU A 187 -11.40 -2.51 -4.25
CA GLU A 187 -12.26 -3.16 -3.27
C GLU A 187 -12.28 -2.31 -1.99
N VAL A 188 -13.43 -1.70 -1.70
CA VAL A 188 -13.58 -0.75 -0.58
C VAL A 188 -14.46 -1.28 0.55
N GLY A 189 -15.26 -2.32 0.28
CA GLY A 189 -16.17 -2.91 1.27
C GLY A 189 -15.47 -3.68 2.40
N THR A 190 -14.16 -3.84 2.33
CA THR A 190 -13.33 -4.53 3.34
C THR A 190 -12.77 -3.61 4.42
N PHE A 191 -12.90 -2.29 4.25
CA PHE A 191 -12.46 -1.37 5.29
C PHE A 191 -13.32 -1.48 6.54
N PRO A 192 -12.68 -1.51 7.74
CA PRO A 192 -13.41 -1.52 9.00
C PRO A 192 -14.27 -0.26 9.20
N ASP A 193 -15.38 -0.37 9.93
CA ASP A 193 -16.31 0.75 10.18
C ASP A 193 -15.61 1.97 10.79
N TRP A 194 -14.70 1.76 11.75
CA TRP A 194 -13.94 2.83 12.36
C TRP A 194 -13.14 3.65 11.33
N PHE A 195 -12.58 2.98 10.31
CA PHE A 195 -11.86 3.65 9.24
C PHE A 195 -12.80 4.43 8.32
N ALA A 196 -13.93 3.84 7.93
CA ALA A 196 -14.95 4.50 7.10
C ALA A 196 -15.52 5.75 7.78
N MET A 197 -15.55 5.79 9.13
CA MET A 197 -15.92 6.95 9.93
C MET A 197 -14.79 7.97 10.14
N GLY A 198 -13.60 7.74 9.61
CA GLY A 198 -12.43 8.63 9.75
C GLY A 198 -11.76 8.60 11.13
N GLN A 199 -11.93 7.52 11.88
CA GLN A 199 -11.34 7.33 13.21
C GLN A 199 -9.99 6.63 13.07
N PHE A 200 -8.88 7.40 13.09
CA PHE A 200 -7.52 6.84 12.86
C PHE A 200 -6.72 6.63 14.15
N ASP A 201 -7.21 7.08 15.30
CA ASP A 201 -6.55 7.00 16.61
C ASP A 201 -6.31 5.57 17.13
N ILE A 202 -6.94 4.59 16.49
CA ILE A 202 -6.72 3.15 16.68
C ILE A 202 -5.34 2.74 16.16
N LEU A 203 -4.87 3.37 15.08
CA LEU A 203 -3.57 3.10 14.48
C LEU A 203 -2.43 3.80 15.24
N PRO A 204 -1.17 3.32 15.12
CA PRO A 204 -0.02 4.09 15.58
C PRO A 204 0.01 5.48 14.93
N GLY A 205 0.39 6.53 15.68
CA GLY A 205 0.32 7.93 15.20
C GLY A 205 1.13 8.21 13.93
N ASP A 206 2.23 7.49 13.71
CA ASP A 206 3.04 7.58 12.49
C ASP A 206 2.39 6.86 11.27
N SER A 207 1.29 6.13 11.47
CA SER A 207 0.43 5.61 10.40
C SER A 207 -0.67 6.59 9.94
N PHE A 208 -0.88 7.71 10.64
CA PHE A 208 -1.91 8.68 10.26
C PHE A 208 -1.72 9.26 8.85
N PRO A 209 -0.49 9.57 8.39
CA PRO A 209 -0.29 10.04 7.03
C PRO A 209 -0.77 9.05 5.96
N VAL A 210 -0.49 7.76 6.14
CA VAL A 210 -0.95 6.73 5.19
C VAL A 210 -2.45 6.46 5.34
N ALA A 211 -2.99 6.52 6.56
CA ALA A 211 -4.43 6.38 6.79
C ALA A 211 -5.22 7.50 6.08
N ARG A 212 -4.75 8.76 6.15
CA ARG A 212 -5.34 9.88 5.41
C ARG A 212 -5.31 9.68 3.90
N TYR A 213 -4.23 9.13 3.35
CA TYR A 213 -4.15 8.78 1.94
C TYR A 213 -5.22 7.76 1.55
N TYR A 214 -5.30 6.64 2.27
CA TYR A 214 -6.30 5.61 1.96
C TYR A 214 -7.72 6.08 2.22
N TYR A 215 -7.94 6.98 3.17
CA TYR A 215 -9.25 7.58 3.41
C TYR A 215 -9.73 8.43 2.24
N LEU A 216 -8.88 9.28 1.68
CA LEU A 216 -9.22 10.02 0.46
C LEU A 216 -9.45 9.07 -0.73
N ARG A 217 -8.65 8.01 -0.83
CA ARG A 217 -8.84 7.00 -1.87
C ARG A 217 -10.18 6.27 -1.71
N PHE A 218 -10.51 5.87 -0.49
CA PHE A 218 -11.82 5.30 -0.14
C PHE A 218 -12.97 6.22 -0.53
N LEU A 219 -12.95 7.48 -0.13
CA LEU A 219 -13.98 8.47 -0.47
C LEU A 219 -14.10 8.67 -1.98
N ASN A 220 -12.98 8.73 -2.71
CA ASN A 220 -12.98 8.85 -4.17
C ASN A 220 -13.64 7.65 -4.84
N LEU A 221 -13.33 6.43 -4.41
CA LEU A 221 -13.89 5.21 -4.97
C LEU A 221 -15.38 5.07 -4.64
N MET A 222 -15.77 5.35 -3.40
CA MET A 222 -17.19 5.36 -2.97
C MET A 222 -18.00 6.39 -3.75
N GLY A 223 -17.48 7.61 -3.91
CA GLY A 223 -18.13 8.65 -4.71
C GLY A 223 -18.32 8.24 -6.16
N LYS A 224 -17.31 7.61 -6.77
CA LYS A 224 -17.40 7.11 -8.16
C LYS A 224 -18.38 5.95 -8.30
N GLU A 225 -18.40 4.99 -7.37
CA GLU A 225 -19.39 3.89 -7.38
C GLU A 225 -20.81 4.41 -7.23
N TYR A 226 -21.03 5.35 -6.29
CA TYR A 226 -22.33 5.98 -6.13
C TYR A 226 -22.77 6.72 -7.40
N ALA A 227 -21.86 7.53 -7.98
CA ALA A 227 -22.15 8.27 -9.22
C ALA A 227 -22.47 7.36 -10.40
N MET A 228 -21.88 6.18 -10.48
CA MET A 228 -22.19 5.18 -11.51
C MET A 228 -23.60 4.60 -11.36
N GLY A 229 -24.05 4.35 -10.15
CA GLY A 229 -25.40 3.85 -9.86
C GLY A 229 -26.50 4.91 -10.03
N HIS A 230 -26.16 6.20 -9.87
CA HIS A 230 -27.11 7.32 -9.84
C HIS A 230 -26.78 8.38 -10.92
N ARG A 231 -26.44 7.93 -12.11
CA ARG A 231 -25.99 8.81 -13.21
C ARG A 231 -27.00 9.92 -13.53
N GLY A 232 -26.46 11.14 -13.67
CA GLY A 232 -27.24 12.31 -14.06
C GLY A 232 -28.08 12.93 -12.95
N THR A 233 -27.94 12.46 -11.70
CA THR A 233 -28.60 13.10 -10.56
C THR A 233 -27.68 14.15 -9.94
N PRO A 234 -28.21 15.27 -9.39
CA PRO A 234 -27.43 16.25 -8.65
C PRO A 234 -26.70 15.64 -7.44
N ASP A 235 -27.29 14.64 -6.82
CA ASP A 235 -26.70 13.93 -5.67
C ASP A 235 -25.46 13.13 -6.04
N ALA A 236 -25.38 12.57 -7.25
CA ALA A 236 -24.18 11.89 -7.75
C ALA A 236 -22.98 12.85 -7.85
N GLN A 237 -23.19 14.07 -8.32
CA GLN A 237 -22.16 15.09 -8.38
C GLN A 237 -21.73 15.53 -6.98
N SER A 238 -22.69 15.79 -6.09
CA SER A 238 -22.41 16.16 -4.70
C SER A 238 -21.56 15.12 -3.97
N LYS A 239 -21.79 13.83 -4.21
CA LYS A 239 -20.98 12.76 -3.61
C LYS A 239 -19.53 12.74 -4.13
N MET A 240 -19.32 13.10 -5.38
CA MET A 240 -17.96 13.27 -5.93
C MET A 240 -17.27 14.53 -5.38
N GLU A 241 -18.03 15.59 -5.12
CA GLU A 241 -17.50 16.85 -4.58
C GLU A 241 -17.08 16.74 -3.11
N VAL A 242 -17.61 15.80 -2.32
CA VAL A 242 -17.23 15.60 -0.90
C VAL A 242 -15.72 15.50 -0.73
N LEU A 243 -15.04 14.81 -1.63
CA LEU A 243 -13.60 14.67 -1.55
C LEU A 243 -12.87 16.02 -1.60
N SER A 244 -13.30 16.97 -2.43
CA SER A 244 -12.66 18.28 -2.55
C SER A 244 -12.73 19.10 -1.27
N TYR A 245 -13.80 18.94 -0.49
CA TYR A 245 -13.92 19.60 0.81
C TYR A 245 -13.06 18.96 1.91
N VAL A 246 -12.88 17.64 1.86
CA VAL A 246 -12.13 16.88 2.87
C VAL A 246 -10.63 16.88 2.58
N ALA A 247 -10.23 16.98 1.31
CA ALA A 247 -8.85 16.79 0.89
C ALA A 247 -7.90 17.88 1.42
N GLU A 248 -8.29 19.15 1.32
CA GLU A 248 -7.39 20.26 1.68
C GLU A 248 -6.90 20.23 3.14
N PRO A 249 -7.78 20.03 4.16
CA PRO A 249 -7.31 19.89 5.53
C PRO A 249 -6.35 18.71 5.73
N LEU A 250 -6.62 17.57 5.08
CA LEU A 250 -5.79 16.36 5.21
C LEU A 250 -4.42 16.54 4.52
N ILE A 251 -4.40 17.19 3.36
CA ILE A 251 -3.16 17.56 2.65
C ILE A 251 -2.34 18.54 3.50
N ALA A 252 -2.98 19.58 4.03
CA ALA A 252 -2.32 20.57 4.88
C ALA A 252 -1.68 19.92 6.13
N GLN A 253 -2.37 18.95 6.73
CA GLN A 253 -1.85 18.22 7.88
C GLN A 253 -0.65 17.33 7.47
N SER A 254 -0.72 16.59 6.36
CA SER A 254 0.39 15.77 5.86
C SER A 254 1.61 16.61 5.51
N LYS A 255 1.41 17.79 4.90
CA LYS A 255 2.46 18.77 4.63
C LYS A 255 3.10 19.29 5.91
N LYS A 256 2.30 19.67 6.91
CA LYS A 256 2.78 20.14 8.23
C LYS A 256 3.61 19.08 8.94
N GLU A 257 3.24 17.82 8.82
CA GLU A 257 3.97 16.69 9.40
C GLU A 257 5.22 16.31 8.61
N GLY A 258 5.43 16.85 7.41
CA GLY A 258 6.54 16.50 6.53
C GLY A 258 6.40 15.10 5.91
N ALA A 259 5.18 14.58 5.78
CA ALA A 259 4.91 13.27 5.19
C ALA A 259 4.78 13.37 3.66
N LEU A 260 5.92 13.50 2.97
CA LEU A 260 6.03 13.83 1.55
C LEU A 260 5.21 12.91 0.64
N ILE A 261 5.35 11.59 0.80
CA ILE A 261 4.64 10.61 -0.04
C ILE A 261 3.14 10.66 0.19
N SER A 262 2.72 10.84 1.45
CA SER A 262 1.31 10.99 1.77
C SER A 262 0.73 12.24 1.13
N GLU A 263 1.42 13.39 1.24
CA GLU A 263 1.02 14.64 0.58
C GLU A 263 0.91 14.44 -0.94
N ALA A 264 1.93 13.83 -1.57
CA ALA A 264 1.94 13.62 -3.02
C ALA A 264 0.77 12.75 -3.50
N TYR A 265 0.50 11.63 -2.84
CA TYR A 265 -0.64 10.78 -3.18
C TYR A 265 -1.98 11.45 -2.95
N GLN A 266 -2.15 12.17 -1.84
CA GLN A 266 -3.37 12.93 -1.56
C GLN A 266 -3.61 13.97 -2.65
N ARG A 267 -2.56 14.65 -3.12
CA ARG A 267 -2.65 15.61 -4.22
C ARG A 267 -3.00 14.94 -5.56
N LEU A 268 -2.45 13.75 -5.85
CA LEU A 268 -2.78 13.00 -7.07
C LEU A 268 -4.26 12.58 -7.09
N ILE A 269 -4.78 12.09 -5.95
CA ILE A 269 -6.21 11.75 -5.82
C ILE A 269 -7.07 12.99 -6.02
N THR A 270 -6.71 14.09 -5.38
CA THR A 270 -7.45 15.35 -5.45
C THR A 270 -7.42 15.92 -6.87
N ALA A 271 -6.26 15.88 -7.54
CA ALA A 271 -6.15 16.27 -8.94
C ALA A 271 -7.04 15.41 -9.84
N SER A 272 -7.06 14.09 -9.64
CA SER A 272 -7.95 13.17 -10.37
C SER A 272 -9.43 13.50 -10.15
N SER A 273 -9.83 13.82 -8.91
CA SER A 273 -11.21 14.17 -8.60
C SER A 273 -11.63 15.48 -9.25
N TYR A 274 -10.80 16.54 -9.18
CA TYR A 274 -11.09 17.80 -9.86
C TYR A 274 -11.12 17.65 -11.38
N HIS A 275 -10.25 16.80 -11.94
CA HIS A 275 -10.26 16.51 -13.37
C HIS A 275 -11.57 15.81 -13.79
N ASP A 276 -12.05 14.82 -13.01
CA ASP A 276 -13.32 14.14 -13.24
C ASP A 276 -14.54 15.11 -13.15
N LEU A 277 -14.45 16.13 -12.28
CA LEU A 277 -15.45 17.20 -12.13
C LEU A 277 -15.32 18.31 -13.18
N GLY A 278 -14.34 18.24 -14.07
CA GLY A 278 -14.10 19.26 -15.12
C GLY A 278 -13.39 20.52 -14.63
N ASN A 279 -12.89 20.55 -13.38
CA ASN A 279 -12.14 21.67 -12.83
C ASN A 279 -10.64 21.50 -13.06
N ASP A 280 -10.19 21.74 -14.28
CA ASP A 280 -8.78 21.55 -14.66
C ASP A 280 -7.83 22.51 -13.97
N ALA A 281 -8.28 23.72 -13.62
CA ALA A 281 -7.41 24.67 -12.93
C ALA A 281 -6.96 24.12 -11.57
N MET A 282 -7.90 23.56 -10.79
CA MET A 282 -7.58 22.90 -9.53
C MET A 282 -6.82 21.59 -9.72
N ALA A 283 -7.17 20.78 -10.74
CA ALA A 283 -6.46 19.57 -11.09
C ALA A 283 -4.98 19.85 -11.38
N VAL A 284 -4.68 20.84 -12.21
CA VAL A 284 -3.31 21.28 -12.54
C VAL A 284 -2.55 21.74 -11.29
N ARG A 285 -3.18 22.55 -10.44
CA ARG A 285 -2.56 23.03 -9.19
C ARG A 285 -2.06 21.89 -8.31
N HIS A 286 -2.91 20.91 -8.07
CA HIS A 286 -2.54 19.74 -7.23
C HIS A 286 -1.51 18.86 -7.92
N LEU A 287 -1.68 18.63 -9.24
CA LEU A 287 -0.80 17.79 -10.02
C LEU A 287 0.62 18.36 -10.09
N ASP A 288 0.77 19.68 -10.32
CA ASP A 288 2.08 20.33 -10.38
C ASP A 288 2.87 20.17 -9.08
N ILE A 289 2.19 20.34 -7.93
CA ILE A 289 2.86 20.16 -6.64
C ILE A 289 3.24 18.68 -6.45
N ALA A 290 2.37 17.74 -6.81
CA ALA A 290 2.70 16.32 -6.71
C ALA A 290 3.91 15.96 -7.58
N ILE A 291 3.99 16.48 -8.80
CA ILE A 291 5.14 16.29 -9.71
C ILE A 291 6.43 16.86 -9.09
N ASP A 292 6.37 18.05 -8.48
CA ASP A 292 7.52 18.68 -7.81
C ASP A 292 8.04 17.87 -6.62
N LEU A 293 7.13 17.18 -5.91
CA LEU A 293 7.50 16.31 -4.80
C LEU A 293 8.14 15.00 -5.28
N LEU A 294 7.72 14.45 -6.43
CA LEU A 294 8.04 13.09 -6.85
C LEU A 294 9.20 12.97 -7.84
N LEU A 295 9.36 13.95 -8.77
CA LEU A 295 10.37 13.89 -9.82
C LEU A 295 11.82 13.89 -9.33
N PRO A 296 12.20 14.67 -8.29
CA PRO A 296 13.59 14.72 -7.84
C PRO A 296 14.18 13.35 -7.45
N ASP A 297 13.37 12.48 -6.86
CA ASP A 297 13.77 11.12 -6.50
C ASP A 297 13.33 10.06 -7.51
N LYS A 298 12.82 10.47 -8.68
CA LYS A 298 12.37 9.60 -9.77
C LYS A 298 11.26 8.62 -9.36
N LEU A 299 10.32 9.04 -8.52
CA LEU A 299 9.24 8.21 -8.00
C LEU A 299 8.11 8.04 -9.04
N TYR A 300 8.49 7.55 -10.21
CA TYR A 300 7.63 7.50 -11.40
C TYR A 300 6.43 6.57 -11.27
N MET A 301 6.48 5.54 -10.40
CA MET A 301 5.37 4.60 -10.21
C MET A 301 4.14 5.32 -9.66
N LEU A 302 4.31 6.25 -8.72
CA LEU A 302 3.21 7.02 -8.13
C LEU A 302 2.47 7.86 -9.19
N LEU A 303 3.21 8.46 -10.10
CA LEU A 303 2.64 9.18 -11.24
C LEU A 303 1.95 8.21 -12.23
N ALA A 304 2.57 7.05 -12.45
CA ALA A 304 2.08 6.04 -13.36
C ALA A 304 0.72 5.45 -12.91
N GLU A 305 0.52 5.25 -11.62
CA GLU A 305 -0.75 4.76 -11.05
C GLU A 305 -1.94 5.69 -11.36
N TYR A 306 -1.70 7.00 -11.37
CA TYR A 306 -2.74 8.02 -11.62
C TYR A 306 -2.79 8.51 -13.06
N ARG A 307 -1.87 8.04 -13.93
CA ARG A 307 -1.82 8.51 -15.30
C ARG A 307 -3.09 8.21 -16.09
N ARG A 308 -3.75 7.08 -15.83
CA ARG A 308 -5.03 6.75 -16.50
C ARG A 308 -6.14 7.75 -16.17
N GLN A 309 -6.18 8.26 -14.95
CA GLN A 309 -7.22 9.19 -14.50
C GLN A 309 -6.95 10.62 -14.98
N LEU A 310 -5.68 11.01 -15.05
CA LEU A 310 -5.26 12.37 -15.42
C LEU A 310 -4.84 12.50 -16.89
N ASP A 311 -4.70 11.36 -17.58
CA ASP A 311 -4.47 11.22 -19.03
C ASP A 311 -3.38 12.17 -19.58
N PHE A 312 -3.73 12.92 -20.66
CA PHE A 312 -2.82 13.85 -21.32
C PHE A 312 -2.36 14.98 -20.37
N LEU A 313 -3.17 15.35 -19.39
CA LEU A 313 -2.82 16.39 -18.43
C LEU A 313 -1.55 16.00 -17.66
N MET A 314 -1.46 14.74 -17.22
CA MET A 314 -0.26 14.20 -16.58
C MET A 314 0.97 14.31 -17.49
N ASP A 315 0.85 13.87 -18.74
CA ASP A 315 1.93 13.86 -19.71
C ASP A 315 2.42 15.29 -20.01
N GLU A 316 1.50 16.23 -20.19
CA GLU A 316 1.79 17.63 -20.44
C GLU A 316 2.56 18.26 -19.27
N ARG A 317 2.05 18.06 -18.04
CA ARG A 317 2.67 18.67 -16.84
C ARG A 317 4.04 18.09 -16.54
N ILE A 318 4.22 16.77 -16.69
CA ILE A 318 5.55 16.13 -16.57
C ILE A 318 6.48 16.66 -17.65
N SER A 319 6.03 16.72 -18.91
CA SER A 319 6.87 17.16 -20.03
C SER A 319 7.42 18.58 -19.87
N ARG A 320 6.69 19.47 -19.19
CA ARG A 320 7.15 20.84 -18.90
C ARG A 320 8.32 20.87 -17.92
N LYS A 321 8.47 19.87 -17.06
CA LYS A 321 9.52 19.80 -16.02
C LYS A 321 10.64 18.84 -16.38
N ASP A 322 10.30 17.65 -16.86
CA ASP A 322 11.25 16.62 -17.32
C ASP A 322 10.64 15.84 -18.50
N PRO A 323 10.92 16.24 -19.74
CA PRO A 323 10.44 15.52 -20.92
C PRO A 323 10.85 14.03 -20.95
N SER A 324 12.01 13.70 -20.35
CA SER A 324 12.52 12.32 -20.33
C SER A 324 11.71 11.39 -19.42
N ALA A 325 11.05 11.94 -18.41
CA ALA A 325 10.24 11.19 -17.46
C ALA A 325 8.92 10.67 -18.08
N VAL A 326 8.38 11.36 -19.10
CA VAL A 326 7.10 11.00 -19.73
C VAL A 326 7.11 9.57 -20.26
N ALA A 327 8.17 9.19 -20.98
CA ALA A 327 8.27 7.83 -21.53
C ALA A 327 8.35 6.77 -20.42
N LYS A 328 9.07 7.05 -19.33
CA LYS A 328 9.19 6.16 -18.18
C LYS A 328 7.85 5.97 -17.48
N VAL A 329 7.14 7.06 -17.18
CA VAL A 329 5.82 7.03 -16.56
C VAL A 329 4.81 6.26 -17.44
N LYS A 330 4.81 6.48 -18.77
CA LYS A 330 3.97 5.74 -19.72
C LYS A 330 4.23 4.23 -19.70
N ASN A 331 5.49 3.84 -19.68
CA ASN A 331 5.88 2.42 -19.64
C ASN A 331 5.45 1.77 -18.34
N LEU A 332 5.67 2.42 -17.20
CA LEU A 332 5.23 1.92 -15.88
C LEU A 332 3.70 1.86 -15.80
N ASN A 333 2.99 2.87 -16.30
CA ASN A 333 1.52 2.86 -16.35
C ASN A 333 0.98 1.67 -17.17
N ARG A 334 1.58 1.39 -18.34
CA ARG A 334 1.18 0.23 -19.16
C ARG A 334 1.37 -1.08 -18.41
N ARG A 335 2.52 -1.25 -17.75
CA ARG A 335 2.83 -2.45 -16.94
C ARG A 335 1.85 -2.57 -15.76
N PHE A 336 1.66 -1.50 -15.02
CA PHE A 336 0.72 -1.44 -13.90
C PHE A 336 -0.70 -1.80 -14.34
N LEU A 337 -1.23 -1.17 -15.39
CA LEU A 337 -2.59 -1.43 -15.87
C LEU A 337 -2.78 -2.86 -16.37
N SER A 338 -1.79 -3.43 -17.06
CA SER A 338 -1.84 -4.80 -17.51
C SER A 338 -1.98 -5.78 -16.35
N GLY A 339 -1.11 -5.69 -15.36
CA GLY A 339 -1.16 -6.57 -14.19
C GLY A 339 -2.40 -6.33 -13.31
N TRP A 340 -2.74 -5.06 -13.09
CA TRP A 340 -3.92 -4.66 -12.33
C TRP A 340 -5.21 -5.25 -12.92
N THR A 341 -5.37 -5.20 -14.24
CA THR A 341 -6.56 -5.76 -14.93
C THR A 341 -6.67 -7.26 -14.71
N VAL A 342 -5.55 -7.98 -14.76
CA VAL A 342 -5.52 -9.44 -14.52
C VAL A 342 -6.00 -9.76 -13.11
N LEU A 343 -5.39 -9.12 -12.09
CA LEU A 343 -5.75 -9.41 -10.70
C LEU A 343 -7.16 -8.98 -10.34
N GLN A 344 -7.61 -7.85 -10.85
CA GLN A 344 -8.93 -7.36 -10.52
C GLN A 344 -10.04 -8.25 -11.08
N LYS A 345 -9.88 -8.75 -12.31
CA LYS A 345 -10.81 -9.73 -12.89
C LYS A 345 -10.92 -10.97 -12.01
N ASP A 346 -9.84 -11.41 -11.44
CA ASP A 346 -9.76 -12.59 -10.59
C ASP A 346 -10.42 -12.36 -9.22
N VAL A 347 -10.13 -11.22 -8.59
CA VAL A 347 -10.64 -10.87 -7.25
C VAL A 347 -12.14 -10.57 -7.28
N ARG A 348 -12.61 -9.84 -8.27
CA ARG A 348 -14.05 -9.44 -8.38
C ARG A 348 -14.92 -10.41 -9.12
N GLY A 349 -14.36 -11.41 -9.81
CA GLY A 349 -15.14 -12.33 -10.65
C GLY A 349 -15.91 -11.65 -11.80
N LYS A 350 -15.71 -10.33 -11.98
CA LYS A 350 -16.29 -9.52 -13.06
C LYS A 350 -15.15 -8.83 -13.78
N ALA A 351 -15.13 -8.95 -15.12
CA ALA A 351 -14.36 -8.00 -15.91
C ALA A 351 -14.86 -6.61 -15.53
N ILE A 352 -13.97 -5.73 -14.98
CA ILE A 352 -14.33 -4.33 -14.97
C ILE A 352 -14.53 -3.96 -16.41
N SER A 353 -15.74 -3.52 -16.71
CA SER A 353 -15.94 -2.70 -17.89
C SER A 353 -14.84 -1.65 -17.83
N ASN A 354 -14.12 -1.49 -18.92
CA ASN A 354 -13.14 -0.43 -19.10
C ASN A 354 -13.88 0.91 -18.91
N GLU A 355 -14.02 1.32 -17.64
CA GLU A 355 -14.82 2.47 -17.28
C GLU A 355 -14.22 3.71 -17.91
N LEU A 356 -15.03 4.35 -18.71
CA LEU A 356 -14.70 5.63 -19.26
C LEU A 356 -14.64 6.66 -18.14
N THR A 357 -13.61 7.48 -18.09
CA THR A 357 -13.63 8.70 -17.28
C THR A 357 -14.82 9.55 -17.71
N THR A 358 -15.22 10.50 -16.86
CA THR A 358 -16.33 11.41 -17.18
C THR A 358 -16.12 12.09 -18.53
N ARG A 359 -14.91 12.57 -18.82
CA ARG A 359 -14.53 13.20 -20.10
C ARG A 359 -14.54 12.25 -21.28
N GLU A 360 -13.96 11.07 -21.12
CA GLU A 360 -14.00 10.04 -22.17
C GLU A 360 -15.44 9.67 -22.51
N ARG A 361 -16.31 9.60 -21.49
CA ARG A 361 -17.73 9.27 -21.66
C ARG A 361 -18.49 10.41 -22.33
N GLU A 362 -18.23 11.67 -21.96
CA GLU A 362 -18.85 12.82 -22.62
C GLU A 362 -18.43 12.92 -24.07
N ALA A 363 -17.13 12.80 -24.33
CA ALA A 363 -16.62 12.78 -25.70
C ALA A 363 -17.23 11.61 -26.51
N ALA A 364 -17.29 10.42 -25.91
CA ALA A 364 -17.87 9.24 -26.54
C ALA A 364 -19.38 9.38 -26.78
N LYS A 365 -20.13 9.99 -25.86
CA LYS A 365 -21.56 10.32 -26.06
C LYS A 365 -21.77 11.24 -27.28
N LEU A 366 -21.02 12.36 -27.27
CA LEU A 366 -21.14 13.31 -28.37
C LEU A 366 -20.72 12.68 -29.71
N ALA A 367 -19.70 11.81 -29.68
CA ALA A 367 -19.29 11.04 -30.86
C ALA A 367 -20.33 10.03 -31.33
N ALA A 368 -20.98 9.35 -30.40
CA ALA A 368 -22.08 8.42 -30.69
C ALA A 368 -23.32 9.13 -31.28
N PHE A 369 -23.56 10.40 -30.88
CA PHE A 369 -24.58 11.27 -31.49
C PHE A 369 -24.16 11.86 -32.83
N GLY A 370 -22.98 11.52 -33.36
CA GLY A 370 -22.53 11.91 -34.69
C GLY A 370 -21.81 13.23 -34.79
N LEU A 371 -21.50 13.91 -33.66
CA LEU A 371 -20.74 15.17 -33.69
C LEU A 371 -19.31 14.93 -34.16
N SER A 372 -18.81 15.83 -34.99
CA SER A 372 -17.40 15.86 -35.40
C SER A 372 -16.45 16.15 -34.19
N ASN A 373 -15.16 15.85 -34.34
CA ASN A 373 -14.21 16.14 -33.29
C ASN A 373 -14.08 17.64 -32.98
N ASN A 374 -14.30 18.51 -33.98
CA ASN A 374 -14.32 19.97 -33.79
C ASN A 374 -15.53 20.40 -32.95
N GLU A 375 -16.72 19.93 -33.29
CA GLU A 375 -17.94 20.22 -32.53
C GLU A 375 -17.87 19.71 -31.09
N ILE A 376 -17.21 18.55 -30.88
CA ILE A 376 -16.96 18.01 -29.54
C ILE A 376 -15.99 18.90 -28.80
N ALA A 377 -14.91 19.37 -29.46
CA ALA A 377 -13.91 20.24 -28.87
C ALA A 377 -14.56 21.56 -28.40
N ASP A 378 -15.36 22.16 -29.24
CA ASP A 378 -16.09 23.40 -28.94
C ASP A 378 -17.09 23.20 -27.80
N ARG A 379 -17.86 22.10 -27.84
CA ARG A 379 -18.90 21.83 -26.83
C ARG A 379 -18.33 21.50 -25.44
N LEU A 380 -17.20 20.81 -25.40
CA LEU A 380 -16.52 20.46 -24.14
C LEU A 380 -15.46 21.47 -23.71
N ASN A 381 -15.26 22.54 -24.50
CA ASN A 381 -14.24 23.57 -24.31
C ASN A 381 -12.84 22.98 -24.09
N ILE A 382 -12.43 22.04 -24.96
CA ILE A 382 -11.14 21.36 -24.93
C ILE A 382 -10.49 21.36 -26.32
N SER A 383 -9.19 21.07 -26.39
CA SER A 383 -8.50 21.04 -27.69
C SER A 383 -8.95 19.86 -28.56
N LEU A 384 -8.88 20.04 -29.88
CA LEU A 384 -9.15 18.98 -30.86
C LEU A 384 -8.30 17.71 -30.60
N ASN A 385 -7.04 17.90 -30.20
CA ASN A 385 -6.15 16.79 -29.88
C ASN A 385 -6.62 16.03 -28.63
N THR A 386 -7.15 16.73 -27.64
CA THR A 386 -7.76 16.15 -26.46
C THR A 386 -8.97 15.27 -26.84
N VAL A 387 -9.85 15.77 -27.68
CA VAL A 387 -11.01 14.98 -28.17
C VAL A 387 -10.56 13.70 -28.88
N LYS A 388 -9.62 13.84 -29.83
CA LYS A 388 -9.08 12.67 -30.54
C LYS A 388 -8.51 11.62 -29.60
N GLN A 389 -7.79 12.05 -28.57
CA GLN A 389 -7.19 11.15 -27.59
C GLN A 389 -8.25 10.51 -26.70
N SER A 390 -9.20 11.30 -26.17
CA SER A 390 -10.30 10.79 -25.34
C SER A 390 -11.15 9.75 -26.09
N LEU A 391 -11.45 10.00 -27.37
CA LEU A 391 -12.19 9.04 -28.19
C LEU A 391 -11.39 7.77 -28.47
N ARG A 392 -10.08 7.89 -28.75
CA ARG A 392 -9.23 6.71 -28.94
C ARG A 392 -9.20 5.85 -27.68
N ILE A 393 -9.00 6.48 -26.52
CA ILE A 393 -9.00 5.77 -25.25
C ILE A 393 -10.36 5.17 -24.93
N ALA A 394 -11.45 5.88 -25.24
CA ALA A 394 -12.81 5.37 -25.08
C ALA A 394 -13.04 4.13 -25.93
N MET A 395 -12.62 4.13 -27.19
CA MET A 395 -12.71 2.98 -28.06
C MET A 395 -11.84 1.81 -27.57
N ASP A 396 -10.60 2.07 -27.17
CA ASP A 396 -9.70 1.05 -26.60
C ASP A 396 -10.28 0.43 -25.31
N LYS A 397 -10.91 1.23 -24.45
CA LYS A 397 -11.51 0.78 -23.19
C LYS A 397 -12.80 0.00 -23.39
N THR A 398 -13.59 0.34 -24.40
CA THR A 398 -14.88 -0.30 -24.66
C THR A 398 -14.76 -1.49 -25.62
N GLY A 399 -13.64 -1.61 -26.33
CA GLY A 399 -13.48 -2.57 -27.43
C GLY A 399 -14.29 -2.19 -28.68
N ALA A 400 -14.71 -0.92 -28.78
CA ALA A 400 -15.45 -0.44 -29.96
C ALA A 400 -14.50 -0.37 -31.17
N GLU A 401 -14.83 -1.09 -32.23
CA GLU A 401 -14.05 -1.06 -33.48
C GLU A 401 -14.33 0.20 -34.31
N ARG A 402 -15.53 0.73 -34.19
CA ARG A 402 -15.98 1.93 -34.92
C ARG A 402 -16.50 2.97 -33.93
N ARG A 403 -16.36 4.25 -34.29
CA ARG A 403 -16.91 5.38 -33.54
C ARG A 403 -18.39 5.24 -33.22
N SER A 404 -19.20 4.73 -34.19
CA SER A 404 -20.63 4.47 -34.02
C SER A 404 -20.93 3.41 -32.96
N ASP A 405 -20.02 2.48 -32.74
CA ASP A 405 -20.20 1.40 -31.74
C ASP A 405 -20.13 1.90 -30.31
N LEU A 406 -19.59 3.09 -30.07
CA LEU A 406 -19.58 3.72 -28.76
C LEU A 406 -20.98 3.87 -28.18
N SER A 407 -22.02 4.00 -29.01
CA SER A 407 -23.41 4.06 -28.54
C SER A 407 -23.87 2.84 -27.74
N LYS A 408 -23.22 1.68 -27.92
CA LYS A 408 -23.53 0.43 -27.21
C LYS A 408 -23.00 0.42 -25.76
N TYR A 409 -22.08 1.34 -25.43
CA TYR A 409 -21.33 1.34 -24.17
C TYR A 409 -21.58 2.58 -23.31
N ILE A 410 -22.52 3.45 -23.70
CA ILE A 410 -22.72 4.78 -23.09
C ILE A 410 -24.12 4.93 -22.51
#